data_5b77f2e18677799b89a041515f50674c
#
_entry.id   5b77f2e18677799b89a041515f50674c
#
_cell.length_a   1.000
_cell.length_b   1.000
_cell.length_c   1.000
_cell.angle_alpha   90.00
_cell.angle_beta   90.00
_cell.angle_gamma   90.00
#
_symmetry.space_group_name_H-M   'P 1'
#
loop_
_entity.id
_entity.type
_entity.pdbx_description
1 polymer ?
#
loop_
_entity_poly.entity_id
_entity_poly.type
_entity_poly.pdbx_seq_one_letter_code
_entity_poly.pdbx_strand_id
1 'polypeptide(L)'
;GGIDLTVTGSVPGYTYLWDTGDLTEDLSNLSAGTYSVAITDANSCLISNSIVLSEPTQLQTAIISAIDYNGYDISCNGYSDGGIDLTVTGSVPGYTYLWSNSWSSQGIYGVSSDTYSVTITDANSCTTSTSIALTEPTQLQSAIVSAVDYNGYDIRCNGYSDGGIDFT
;
A
#
# COMPACT_ATOMS: atom_id res chain seq x y z
N GLY A 1 14.64 -19.41 6.72
CA GLY A 1 14.64 -20.13 8.00
C GLY A 1 15.81 -21.07 8.16
N GLY A 2 15.91 -21.70 9.32
CA GLY A 2 16.89 -22.74 9.61
C GLY A 2 16.36 -23.71 10.65
N ILE A 3 16.93 -24.89 10.70
CA ILE A 3 16.63 -25.94 11.66
C ILE A 3 17.94 -26.27 12.38
N ASP A 4 17.93 -26.18 13.70
CA ASP A 4 19.01 -26.64 14.59
C ASP A 4 18.55 -27.95 15.22
N LEU A 5 19.23 -29.05 14.91
CA LEU A 5 18.89 -30.41 15.33
C LEU A 5 19.88 -30.87 16.38
N THR A 6 19.36 -31.32 17.52
CA THR A 6 20.19 -31.95 18.55
C THR A 6 19.79 -33.38 18.73
N VAL A 7 20.79 -34.29 18.64
CA VAL A 7 20.63 -35.73 18.85
C VAL A 7 21.28 -36.14 20.15
N THR A 8 20.56 -36.87 20.99
CA THR A 8 21.06 -37.36 22.27
C THR A 8 20.73 -38.86 22.45
N GLY A 9 21.57 -39.57 23.18
CA GLY A 9 21.36 -40.99 23.47
C GLY A 9 21.90 -41.92 22.39
N SER A 10 21.66 -43.22 22.55
CA SER A 10 22.16 -44.29 21.66
C SER A 10 23.69 -44.28 21.49
N VAL A 11 24.21 -44.83 20.41
CA VAL A 11 25.67 -44.92 20.14
C VAL A 11 26.11 -43.81 19.22
N PRO A 12 27.00 -42.88 19.64
CA PRO A 12 27.47 -41.78 18.82
C PRO A 12 28.06 -42.23 17.49
N GLY A 13 28.01 -41.32 16.48
CA GLY A 13 28.34 -41.58 15.09
C GLY A 13 27.09 -41.50 14.21
N TYR A 14 26.29 -40.44 14.47
CA TYR A 14 25.02 -40.23 13.79
C TYR A 14 25.22 -39.82 12.33
N THR A 15 24.34 -40.32 11.48
CA THR A 15 24.19 -39.89 10.09
C THR A 15 22.76 -39.39 9.88
N TYR A 16 22.62 -38.42 9.03
CA TYR A 16 21.38 -37.72 8.76
C TYR A 16 20.97 -37.86 7.31
N LEU A 17 19.70 -37.99 7.04
CA LEU A 17 19.12 -37.91 5.71
C LEU A 17 17.82 -37.13 5.79
N TRP A 18 17.86 -35.89 5.32
CA TRP A 18 16.70 -35.07 5.20
C TRP A 18 15.92 -35.39 3.92
N ASP A 19 14.63 -35.06 3.90
CA ASP A 19 13.78 -35.16 2.70
C ASP A 19 14.22 -34.22 1.57
N THR A 20 14.99 -33.19 1.89
CA THR A 20 15.68 -32.32 0.91
C THR A 20 16.87 -33.00 0.23
N GLY A 21 17.33 -34.13 0.77
CA GLY A 21 18.54 -34.83 0.35
C GLY A 21 19.82 -34.40 1.08
N ASP A 22 19.74 -33.43 1.99
CA ASP A 22 20.87 -33.00 2.80
C ASP A 22 21.28 -34.07 3.83
N LEU A 23 22.57 -34.11 4.14
CA LEU A 23 23.19 -35.07 5.07
C LEU A 23 23.83 -34.42 6.30
N THR A 24 23.60 -33.11 6.47
CA THR A 24 24.09 -32.32 7.61
C THR A 24 23.16 -32.46 8.79
N GLU A 25 23.65 -32.20 10.01
CA GLU A 25 22.84 -32.19 11.23
C GLU A 25 21.82 -31.04 11.16
N ASP A 26 22.30 -29.82 10.83
CA ASP A 26 21.52 -28.61 10.76
C ASP A 26 21.22 -28.23 9.31
N LEU A 27 20.10 -27.54 9.10
CA LEU A 27 19.74 -26.94 7.82
C LEU A 27 19.59 -25.41 7.94
N SER A 28 19.95 -24.69 6.87
CA SER A 28 19.84 -23.26 6.78
C SER A 28 19.22 -22.80 5.43
N ASN A 29 18.83 -21.52 5.34
CA ASN A 29 18.24 -20.92 4.13
C ASN A 29 16.95 -21.62 3.64
N LEU A 30 16.16 -22.13 4.58
CA LEU A 30 14.92 -22.84 4.29
C LEU A 30 13.75 -21.86 4.10
N SER A 31 12.85 -22.19 3.19
CA SER A 31 11.52 -21.59 3.07
C SER A 31 10.54 -22.20 4.08
N ALA A 32 9.32 -21.65 4.14
CA ALA A 32 8.23 -22.32 4.86
C ALA A 32 7.92 -23.69 4.23
N GLY A 33 7.69 -24.68 5.07
CA GLY A 33 7.44 -26.06 4.63
C GLY A 33 7.56 -27.05 5.76
N THR A 34 7.33 -28.32 5.48
CA THR A 34 7.56 -29.43 6.40
C THR A 34 8.85 -30.11 6.00
N TYR A 35 9.74 -30.31 6.96
CA TYR A 35 11.02 -30.93 6.80
C TYR A 35 11.10 -32.19 7.68
N SER A 36 11.53 -33.28 7.13
CA SER A 36 11.68 -34.55 7.85
C SER A 36 13.09 -35.08 7.70
N VAL A 37 13.60 -35.69 8.80
CA VAL A 37 14.93 -36.27 8.88
C VAL A 37 14.85 -37.69 9.34
N ALA A 38 15.64 -38.56 8.72
CA ALA A 38 15.99 -39.89 9.20
C ALA A 38 17.39 -39.83 9.81
N ILE A 39 17.52 -40.26 11.06
CA ILE A 39 18.77 -40.27 11.83
C ILE A 39 19.14 -41.71 12.11
N THR A 40 20.36 -42.10 11.77
CA THR A 40 20.88 -43.46 12.00
C THR A 40 22.12 -43.37 12.87
N ASP A 41 22.18 -44.17 13.93
CA ASP A 41 23.34 -44.27 14.82
C ASP A 41 24.42 -45.25 14.30
N ALA A 42 25.55 -45.37 15.01
CA ALA A 42 26.64 -46.23 14.64
C ALA A 42 26.27 -47.73 14.65
N ASN A 43 25.21 -48.15 15.32
CA ASN A 43 24.68 -49.51 15.34
C ASN A 43 23.54 -49.73 14.34
N SER A 44 23.32 -48.80 13.43
CA SER A 44 22.25 -48.84 12.44
C SER A 44 20.81 -48.73 13.04
N CYS A 45 20.67 -48.21 14.26
CA CYS A 45 19.35 -47.89 14.81
C CYS A 45 18.83 -46.62 14.15
N LEU A 46 17.60 -46.66 13.65
CA LEU A 46 16.95 -45.57 12.88
C LEU A 46 15.86 -44.91 13.70
N ILE A 47 15.81 -43.58 13.66
CA ILE A 47 14.69 -42.77 14.10
C ILE A 47 14.36 -41.71 13.06
N SER A 48 13.09 -41.31 12.97
CA SER A 48 12.67 -40.20 12.10
C SER A 48 11.94 -39.13 12.91
N ASN A 49 12.14 -37.88 12.52
CA ASN A 49 11.43 -36.72 13.09
C ASN A 49 11.05 -35.74 12.00
N SER A 50 10.10 -34.83 12.30
CA SER A 50 9.68 -33.80 11.37
C SER A 50 9.35 -32.50 12.08
N ILE A 51 9.53 -31.38 11.39
CA ILE A 51 9.22 -30.05 11.86
C ILE A 51 8.57 -29.21 10.74
N VAL A 52 7.65 -28.31 11.10
CA VAL A 52 7.03 -27.37 10.18
C VAL A 52 7.63 -25.99 10.42
N LEU A 53 8.21 -25.40 9.39
CA LEU A 53 8.57 -23.99 9.35
C LEU A 53 7.40 -23.20 8.75
N SER A 54 6.94 -22.18 9.46
CA SER A 54 5.87 -21.29 8.99
C SER A 54 6.42 -19.92 8.63
N GLU A 55 5.74 -19.24 7.72
CA GLU A 55 5.99 -17.84 7.39
C GLU A 55 4.74 -17.02 7.67
N PRO A 56 4.88 -15.71 7.89
CA PRO A 56 3.74 -14.79 7.99
C PRO A 56 2.91 -14.79 6.70
N THR A 57 1.63 -14.42 6.80
CA THR A 57 0.82 -14.15 5.61
C THR A 57 1.40 -12.96 4.84
N GLN A 58 1.15 -12.92 3.53
CA GLN A 58 1.64 -11.83 2.69
C GLN A 58 1.14 -10.46 3.19
N LEU A 59 2.03 -9.46 3.20
CA LEU A 59 1.67 -8.07 3.46
C LEU A 59 0.82 -7.53 2.31
N GLN A 60 -0.40 -7.08 2.64
CA GLN A 60 -1.38 -6.58 1.66
C GLN A 60 -1.86 -5.19 2.05
N THR A 61 -2.17 -4.39 1.04
CA THR A 61 -2.67 -3.03 1.21
C THR A 61 -3.92 -2.81 0.37
N ALA A 62 -4.88 -2.06 0.92
CA ALA A 62 -5.97 -1.43 0.18
C ALA A 62 -5.89 0.08 0.42
N ILE A 63 -5.86 0.85 -0.67
CA ILE A 63 -5.84 2.31 -0.64
C ILE A 63 -7.17 2.80 -1.20
N ILE A 64 -7.79 3.75 -0.52
CA ILE A 64 -9.06 4.33 -0.92
C ILE A 64 -9.00 5.85 -0.79
N SER A 65 -9.70 6.55 -1.68
CA SER A 65 -10.03 7.97 -1.45
C SER A 65 -10.99 8.06 -0.29
N ALA A 66 -10.64 8.86 0.72
CA ALA A 66 -11.43 9.01 1.94
C ALA A 66 -12.58 10.03 1.77
N ILE A 67 -12.55 10.84 0.72
CA ILE A 67 -13.48 11.94 0.49
C ILE A 67 -13.97 11.87 -0.95
N ASP A 68 -15.28 12.07 -1.14
CA ASP A 68 -15.94 12.14 -2.44
C ASP A 68 -16.78 13.41 -2.53
N TYR A 69 -16.44 14.28 -3.47
CA TYR A 69 -17.17 15.47 -3.84
C TYR A 69 -17.84 15.29 -5.21
N ASN A 70 -18.95 14.52 -5.25
CA ASN A 70 -19.70 14.23 -6.47
C ASN A 70 -18.85 13.59 -7.60
N GLY A 71 -18.00 12.64 -7.24
CA GLY A 71 -17.13 11.90 -8.18
C GLY A 71 -15.73 12.49 -8.35
N TYR A 72 -15.38 13.52 -7.56
CA TYR A 72 -14.02 14.05 -7.47
C TYR A 72 -13.50 13.91 -6.04
N ASP A 73 -12.19 13.78 -5.90
CA ASP A 73 -11.51 13.63 -4.61
C ASP A 73 -11.19 15.00 -3.96
N ILE A 74 -11.27 16.08 -4.72
CA ILE A 74 -11.06 17.47 -4.32
C ILE A 74 -12.32 18.29 -4.64
N SER A 75 -12.75 19.15 -3.72
CA SER A 75 -14.02 19.90 -3.85
C SER A 75 -14.03 20.90 -5.00
N CYS A 76 -12.92 21.59 -5.23
CA CYS A 76 -12.76 22.63 -6.24
C CYS A 76 -11.38 22.58 -6.87
N ASN A 77 -11.29 23.02 -8.12
CA ASN A 77 -10.02 23.12 -8.82
C ASN A 77 -9.00 23.96 -8.03
N GLY A 78 -7.81 23.37 -7.78
CA GLY A 78 -6.72 24.00 -7.06
C GLY A 78 -6.84 23.96 -5.53
N TYR A 79 -7.83 23.27 -4.95
CA TYR A 79 -7.94 23.11 -3.50
C TYR A 79 -7.09 21.94 -3.00
N SER A 80 -6.84 21.93 -1.68
CA SER A 80 -6.08 20.90 -0.99
C SER A 80 -6.91 20.37 0.18
N ASP A 81 -8.05 19.77 -0.12
CA ASP A 81 -9.00 19.24 0.85
C ASP A 81 -9.28 17.74 0.64
N GLY A 82 -8.49 17.09 -0.18
CA GLY A 82 -8.53 15.66 -0.42
C GLY A 82 -8.05 14.84 0.76
N GLY A 83 -8.40 13.56 0.77
CA GLY A 83 -7.99 12.62 1.79
C GLY A 83 -7.79 11.22 1.22
N ILE A 84 -6.86 10.49 1.80
CA ILE A 84 -6.54 9.12 1.45
C ILE A 84 -6.53 8.28 2.72
N ASP A 85 -7.30 7.19 2.72
CA ASP A 85 -7.27 6.15 3.73
C ASP A 85 -6.54 4.91 3.22
N LEU A 86 -5.78 4.28 4.11
CA LEU A 86 -5.02 3.08 3.83
C LEU A 86 -5.37 1.98 4.84
N THR A 87 -5.73 0.81 4.33
CA THR A 87 -5.88 -0.40 5.13
C THR A 87 -4.73 -1.35 4.84
N VAL A 88 -4.09 -1.86 5.90
CA VAL A 88 -2.98 -2.81 5.81
C VAL A 88 -3.37 -4.09 6.53
N THR A 89 -3.12 -5.23 5.91
CA THR A 89 -3.41 -6.55 6.46
C THR A 89 -2.27 -7.53 6.17
N GLY A 90 -2.21 -8.60 6.95
CA GLY A 90 -1.18 -9.64 6.78
C GLY A 90 0.17 -9.27 7.38
N SER A 91 1.15 -10.12 7.18
CA SER A 91 2.51 -10.03 7.68
C SER A 91 2.59 -9.83 9.21
N VAL A 92 3.61 -9.16 9.71
CA VAL A 92 3.82 -8.93 11.16
C VAL A 92 3.45 -7.51 11.52
N PRO A 93 2.44 -7.28 12.40
CA PRO A 93 2.02 -5.94 12.78
C PRO A 93 3.16 -5.08 13.38
N GLY A 94 3.03 -3.77 13.24
CA GLY A 94 4.05 -2.77 13.55
C GLY A 94 4.45 -2.03 12.28
N TYR A 95 3.44 -1.68 11.46
CA TYR A 95 3.62 -1.06 10.16
C TYR A 95 4.11 0.38 10.28
N THR A 96 5.04 0.72 9.40
CA THR A 96 5.49 2.10 9.16
C THR A 96 5.19 2.49 7.72
N TYR A 97 4.99 3.78 7.48
CA TYR A 97 4.52 4.33 6.22
C TYR A 97 5.48 5.41 5.74
N LEU A 98 5.71 5.44 4.43
CA LEU A 98 6.44 6.52 3.78
C LEU A 98 5.71 6.89 2.49
N TRP A 99 5.05 8.04 2.51
CA TRP A 99 4.36 8.60 1.35
C TRP A 99 5.30 9.39 0.45
N SER A 100 4.92 9.54 -0.83
CA SER A 100 5.67 10.33 -1.81
C SER A 100 5.86 11.81 -1.42
N ASN A 101 4.96 12.35 -0.59
CA ASN A 101 5.06 13.69 -0.01
C ASN A 101 5.81 13.74 1.34
N SER A 102 6.52 12.67 1.70
CA SER A 102 7.30 12.50 2.94
C SER A 102 6.46 12.38 4.22
N TRP A 103 5.17 12.18 4.14
CA TRP A 103 4.33 11.89 5.30
C TRP A 103 4.49 10.43 5.74
N SER A 104 4.28 10.18 7.06
CA SER A 104 4.49 8.87 7.68
C SER A 104 3.27 8.34 8.43
N SER A 105 2.12 9.00 8.31
CA SER A 105 0.84 8.53 8.87
C SER A 105 0.21 7.45 7.99
N GLN A 106 -0.67 6.62 8.56
CA GLN A 106 -1.40 5.60 7.82
C GLN A 106 -2.29 6.21 6.74
N GLY A 107 -3.05 7.26 7.08
CA GLY A 107 -3.82 8.06 6.12
C GLY A 107 -3.25 9.47 6.01
N ILE A 108 -3.54 10.15 4.90
CA ILE A 108 -3.15 11.55 4.67
C ILE A 108 -4.35 12.38 4.25
N TYR A 109 -4.43 13.64 4.75
CA TYR A 109 -5.56 14.54 4.54
C TYR A 109 -5.08 15.96 4.24
N GLY A 110 -5.92 16.77 3.62
CA GLY A 110 -5.55 18.13 3.24
C GLY A 110 -4.55 18.13 2.08
N VAL A 111 -4.71 17.22 1.15
CA VAL A 111 -3.84 17.07 -0.04
C VAL A 111 -4.57 17.54 -1.30
N SER A 112 -3.81 18.03 -2.28
CA SER A 112 -4.30 18.45 -3.59
C SER A 112 -4.48 17.27 -4.55
N SER A 113 -5.02 17.54 -5.73
CA SER A 113 -5.01 16.59 -6.84
C SER A 113 -3.58 16.29 -7.28
N ASP A 114 -3.20 15.02 -7.16
CA ASP A 114 -1.90 14.48 -7.60
C ASP A 114 -1.94 12.96 -7.49
N THR A 115 -0.84 12.29 -7.88
CA THR A 115 -0.63 10.87 -7.64
C THR A 115 0.21 10.67 -6.39
N TYR A 116 -0.39 10.02 -5.38
CA TYR A 116 0.27 9.69 -4.13
C TYR A 116 0.63 8.21 -4.10
N SER A 117 1.88 7.91 -3.81
CA SER A 117 2.35 6.55 -3.55
C SER A 117 2.81 6.40 -2.11
N VAL A 118 2.64 5.20 -1.56
CA VAL A 118 3.09 4.86 -0.21
C VAL A 118 3.86 3.56 -0.24
N THR A 119 4.96 3.53 0.50
CA THR A 119 5.68 2.30 0.87
C THR A 119 5.35 1.96 2.32
N ILE A 120 4.91 0.73 2.53
CA ILE A 120 4.61 0.19 3.85
C ILE A 120 5.69 -0.82 4.21
N THR A 121 6.20 -0.74 5.44
CA THR A 121 7.18 -1.68 5.98
C THR A 121 6.62 -2.27 7.25
N ASP A 122 6.67 -3.60 7.39
CA ASP A 122 6.25 -4.31 8.60
C ASP A 122 7.37 -4.41 9.65
N ALA A 123 7.08 -5.03 10.80
CA ALA A 123 8.05 -5.19 11.89
C ALA A 123 9.26 -6.07 11.52
N ASN A 124 9.14 -6.92 10.49
CA ASN A 124 10.21 -7.78 9.99
C ASN A 124 10.95 -7.17 8.79
N SER A 125 10.69 -5.89 8.46
CA SER A 125 11.25 -5.18 7.32
C SER A 125 10.77 -5.69 5.95
N CYS A 126 9.65 -6.44 5.89
CA CYS A 126 9.00 -6.76 4.63
C CYS A 126 8.27 -5.52 4.11
N THR A 127 8.35 -5.27 2.81
CA THR A 127 7.80 -4.06 2.21
C THR A 127 6.75 -4.36 1.14
N THR A 128 5.78 -3.48 1.01
CA THR A 128 4.85 -3.40 -0.12
C THR A 128 4.58 -1.95 -0.47
N SER A 129 4.12 -1.67 -1.69
CA SER A 129 3.80 -0.32 -2.12
C SER A 129 2.52 -0.28 -2.94
N THR A 130 1.83 0.85 -2.90
CA THR A 130 0.63 1.11 -3.69
C THR A 130 0.54 2.60 -4.00
N SER A 131 -0.34 2.98 -4.94
CA SER A 131 -0.56 4.38 -5.32
C SER A 131 -2.01 4.65 -5.69
N ILE A 132 -2.41 5.92 -5.57
CA ILE A 132 -3.71 6.44 -5.99
C ILE A 132 -3.51 7.83 -6.60
N ALA A 133 -4.30 8.13 -7.64
CA ALA A 133 -4.41 9.47 -8.20
C ALA A 133 -5.69 10.13 -7.66
N LEU A 134 -5.56 11.31 -7.05
CA LEU A 134 -6.69 12.14 -6.66
C LEU A 134 -7.04 13.10 -7.80
N THR A 135 -8.33 13.21 -8.07
CA THR A 135 -8.90 14.01 -9.15
C THR A 135 -9.58 15.26 -8.62
N GLU A 136 -9.57 16.33 -9.40
CA GLU A 136 -10.28 17.59 -9.12
C GLU A 136 -11.19 17.98 -10.29
N PRO A 137 -12.26 18.76 -10.05
CA PRO A 137 -13.09 19.28 -11.12
C PRO A 137 -12.32 20.31 -11.95
N THR A 138 -12.81 20.56 -13.16
CA THR A 138 -12.28 21.64 -14.00
C THR A 138 -12.54 23.00 -13.36
N GLN A 139 -11.63 23.94 -13.61
CA GLN A 139 -11.77 25.30 -13.10
C GLN A 139 -13.10 25.92 -13.55
N LEU A 140 -13.84 26.49 -12.62
CA LEU A 140 -15.02 27.28 -12.93
C LEU A 140 -14.60 28.55 -13.70
N GLN A 141 -15.20 28.72 -14.87
CA GLN A 141 -14.93 29.87 -15.72
C GLN A 141 -16.22 30.62 -15.98
N SER A 142 -16.12 31.92 -16.10
CA SER A 142 -17.21 32.77 -16.51
C SER A 142 -16.71 33.78 -17.53
N ALA A 143 -17.56 34.12 -18.49
CA ALA A 143 -17.29 35.17 -19.45
C ALA A 143 -18.54 36.05 -19.57
N ILE A 144 -18.35 37.37 -19.65
CA ILE A 144 -19.39 38.25 -20.10
C ILE A 144 -19.40 38.18 -21.61
N VAL A 145 -20.48 37.65 -22.20
CA VAL A 145 -20.55 37.37 -23.63
C VAL A 145 -21.06 38.53 -24.40
N SER A 146 -22.01 39.28 -23.84
CA SER A 146 -22.54 40.47 -24.49
C SER A 146 -23.18 41.43 -23.46
N ALA A 147 -23.21 42.68 -23.81
CA ALA A 147 -24.13 43.64 -23.23
C ALA A 147 -25.22 43.95 -24.25
N VAL A 148 -26.35 44.48 -23.80
CA VAL A 148 -27.41 44.96 -24.71
C VAL A 148 -26.84 46.14 -25.52
N ASP A 149 -26.84 46.02 -26.84
CA ASP A 149 -26.27 47.02 -27.74
C ASP A 149 -27.40 47.85 -28.38
N TYR A 150 -27.37 49.13 -28.19
CA TYR A 150 -28.24 50.10 -28.83
C TYR A 150 -27.41 51.00 -29.75
N ASN A 151 -27.09 50.51 -30.95
CA ASN A 151 -26.25 51.20 -31.96
C ASN A 151 -24.88 51.65 -31.43
N GLY A 152 -24.17 50.72 -30.75
CA GLY A 152 -22.83 50.95 -30.19
C GLY A 152 -22.81 51.51 -28.77
N TYR A 153 -23.95 51.58 -28.08
CA TYR A 153 -24.06 51.97 -26.69
C TYR A 153 -24.77 50.92 -25.84
N ASP A 154 -24.34 50.71 -24.61
CA ASP A 154 -24.90 49.71 -23.70
C ASP A 154 -26.20 50.18 -23.01
N ILE A 155 -26.48 51.49 -23.06
CA ILE A 155 -27.68 52.16 -22.55
C ILE A 155 -28.30 52.98 -23.66
N ARG A 156 -29.61 52.89 -23.88
CA ARG A 156 -30.31 53.49 -25.01
C ARG A 156 -30.25 55.02 -25.02
N CYS A 157 -30.41 55.66 -23.87
CA CYS A 157 -30.37 57.11 -23.74
C CYS A 157 -29.71 57.53 -22.44
N ASN A 158 -29.13 58.72 -22.43
CA ASN A 158 -28.55 59.30 -21.22
C ASN A 158 -29.61 59.42 -20.08
N GLY A 159 -29.28 58.80 -18.92
CA GLY A 159 -30.15 58.77 -17.73
C GLY A 159 -31.15 57.61 -17.70
N TYR A 160 -31.18 56.72 -18.69
CA TYR A 160 -31.99 55.50 -18.62
C TYR A 160 -31.24 54.38 -17.87
N SER A 161 -32.00 53.41 -17.38
CA SER A 161 -31.49 52.24 -16.66
C SER A 161 -31.99 50.96 -17.37
N ASP A 162 -31.68 50.81 -18.67
CA ASP A 162 -32.17 49.74 -19.52
C ASP A 162 -31.05 48.89 -20.15
N GLY A 163 -29.86 49.02 -19.62
CA GLY A 163 -28.73 48.09 -19.96
C GLY A 163 -28.93 46.71 -19.38
N GLY A 164 -28.31 45.72 -20.03
CA GLY A 164 -28.31 44.33 -19.59
C GLY A 164 -26.98 43.67 -19.86
N ILE A 165 -26.63 42.70 -19.03
CA ILE A 165 -25.42 41.87 -19.16
C ILE A 165 -25.86 40.41 -19.25
N ASP A 166 -25.31 39.66 -20.20
CA ASP A 166 -25.52 38.23 -20.40
C ASP A 166 -24.28 37.46 -20.00
N PHE A 167 -24.46 36.36 -19.26
CA PHE A 167 -23.41 35.45 -18.82
C PHE A 167 -23.65 34.06 -19.42
N THR A 168 -22.62 33.41 -19.86
CA THR A 168 -22.61 31.98 -20.23
C THR A 168 -21.84 31.14 -19.27
#